data_3392e28181fca561f6c278dd51b188a6
#
_entry.id   3392e28181fca561f6c278dd51b188a6
#
_cell.length_a   1.000
_cell.length_b   1.000
_cell.length_c   1.000
_cell.angle_alpha   90.00
_cell.angle_beta   90.00
_cell.angle_gamma   90.00
#
_symmetry.space_group_name_H-M   'P 1'
#
loop_
_entity.id
_entity.type
_entity.pdbx_description
1 polymer ?
#
loop_
_entity_poly.entity_id
_entity_poly.type
_entity_poly.pdbx_seq_one_letter_code
_entity_poly.pdbx_strand_id
1 'polypeptide(L)'
;MSVTFEGQIDSVLGGFYCLRGYATFRELSSYSKADPSYQRDLISEHKNEMRDFLKKGSYVFFPEIILSYSIKTKNNLLLSQIISANGRNTPLKINKNKTTLTLKDEEKLDRIDGNHRLEAFEKNKGILDNFKVPFCIILLDGSEDDLKKKNIIFHNINFKQIPLSKEKSLAILFK
;
A
#
# COMPACT_ATOMS: atom_id res chain seq x y z
N MET A 1 -2.13 -1.84 21.35
CA MET A 1 -3.22 -1.40 20.44
C MET A 1 -3.19 -2.29 19.20
N SER A 2 -4.16 -2.20 18.31
CA SER A 2 -4.18 -2.91 17.02
C SER A 2 -4.90 -2.06 16.00
N VAL A 3 -4.64 -2.30 14.71
CA VAL A 3 -5.37 -1.67 13.60
C VAL A 3 -6.02 -2.75 12.76
N THR A 4 -7.18 -2.45 12.19
CA THR A 4 -7.87 -3.36 11.26
C THR A 4 -8.07 -2.65 9.92
N PHE A 5 -7.43 -3.19 8.90
CA PHE A 5 -7.65 -2.80 7.51
C PHE A 5 -8.80 -3.62 6.93
N GLU A 6 -9.72 -2.93 6.30
CA GLU A 6 -10.95 -3.50 5.78
C GLU A 6 -11.08 -3.24 4.28
N GLY A 7 -11.51 -4.26 3.55
CA GLY A 7 -11.69 -4.15 2.11
C GLY A 7 -12.23 -5.42 1.46
N GLN A 8 -12.01 -5.51 0.17
CA GLN A 8 -12.28 -6.70 -0.62
C GLN A 8 -10.98 -7.39 -0.98
N ILE A 9 -11.00 -8.72 -0.97
CA ILE A 9 -9.86 -9.54 -1.39
C ILE A 9 -10.18 -10.17 -2.73
N ASP A 10 -9.21 -10.13 -3.65
CA ASP A 10 -9.30 -10.82 -4.92
C ASP A 10 -7.90 -11.23 -5.39
N SER A 11 -7.85 -12.20 -6.32
CA SER A 11 -6.64 -12.55 -7.03
C SER A 11 -6.46 -11.63 -8.24
N VAL A 12 -5.25 -11.11 -8.40
CA VAL A 12 -4.93 -10.23 -9.53
C VAL A 12 -4.01 -10.94 -10.53
N LEU A 13 -3.87 -10.35 -11.71
CA LEU A 13 -2.93 -10.83 -12.73
C LEU A 13 -1.53 -11.00 -12.13
N GLY A 14 -0.92 -12.16 -12.35
CA GLY A 14 0.35 -12.55 -11.72
C GLY A 14 0.20 -13.45 -10.49
N GLY A 15 -1.04 -13.80 -10.10
CA GLY A 15 -1.33 -14.78 -9.05
C GLY A 15 -1.22 -14.24 -7.62
N PHE A 16 -1.14 -12.93 -7.43
CA PHE A 16 -1.14 -12.31 -6.10
C PHE A 16 -2.57 -12.12 -5.59
N TYR A 17 -2.77 -12.35 -4.30
CA TYR A 17 -3.97 -11.92 -3.60
C TYR A 17 -3.79 -10.51 -3.05
N CYS A 18 -4.76 -9.64 -3.31
CA CYS A 18 -4.74 -8.26 -2.89
C CYS A 18 -5.96 -7.91 -2.06
N LEU A 19 -5.76 -7.32 -0.89
CA LEU A 19 -6.80 -6.68 -0.10
C LEU A 19 -6.84 -5.20 -0.46
N ARG A 20 -7.95 -4.73 -1.03
CA ARG A 20 -8.15 -3.34 -1.43
C ARG A 20 -9.25 -2.67 -0.62
N GLY A 21 -9.00 -1.46 -0.20
CA GLY A 21 -9.95 -0.70 0.61
C GLY A 21 -9.53 0.74 0.82
N TYR A 22 -10.08 1.36 1.86
CA TYR A 22 -9.79 2.73 2.26
C TYR A 22 -9.39 2.75 3.73
N ALA A 23 -8.31 3.47 4.05
CA ALA A 23 -7.87 3.70 5.40
C ALA A 23 -7.42 5.16 5.56
N THR A 24 -7.32 5.63 6.78
CA THR A 24 -6.81 6.97 7.04
C THR A 24 -5.29 7.03 6.79
N PHE A 25 -4.79 8.20 6.45
CA PHE A 25 -3.36 8.44 6.36
C PHE A 25 -2.63 8.04 7.64
N ARG A 26 -3.21 8.36 8.79
CA ARG A 26 -2.67 8.02 10.11
C ARG A 26 -2.47 6.52 10.26
N GLU A 27 -3.48 5.71 9.92
CA GLU A 27 -3.41 4.25 10.02
C GLU A 27 -2.33 3.70 9.09
N LEU A 28 -2.34 4.11 7.81
CA LEU A 28 -1.37 3.65 6.83
C LEU A 28 0.06 4.03 7.20
N SER A 29 0.29 5.27 7.65
CA SER A 29 1.62 5.72 8.06
C SER A 29 2.09 5.02 9.32
N SER A 30 1.22 4.91 10.35
CA SER A 30 1.59 4.32 11.65
C SER A 30 1.86 2.81 11.57
N TYR A 31 1.19 2.10 10.66
CA TYR A 31 1.29 0.64 10.53
C TYR A 31 2.03 0.20 9.26
N SER A 32 2.80 1.08 8.64
CA SER A 32 3.68 0.71 7.53
C SER A 32 5.10 1.25 7.71
N LYS A 33 6.04 0.63 7.03
CA LYS A 33 7.45 1.02 7.03
C LYS A 33 8.02 0.99 5.61
N ALA A 34 8.98 1.88 5.35
CA ALA A 34 9.81 1.84 4.17
C ALA A 34 10.81 0.68 4.26
N ASP A 35 11.09 0.01 3.16
CA ASP A 35 12.17 -0.96 3.08
C ASP A 35 13.36 -0.34 2.33
N PRO A 36 14.50 -0.10 3.02
CA PRO A 36 15.65 0.56 2.41
C PRO A 36 16.31 -0.27 1.31
N SER A 37 16.02 -1.57 1.21
CA SER A 37 16.64 -2.45 0.22
C SER A 37 16.25 -2.14 -1.23
N TYR A 38 15.08 -1.50 -1.45
CA TYR A 38 14.59 -1.16 -2.79
C TYR A 38 14.02 0.27 -2.92
N GLN A 39 13.84 0.97 -1.81
CA GLN A 39 13.34 2.35 -1.87
C GLN A 39 14.50 3.33 -2.02
N ARG A 40 14.35 4.27 -2.97
CA ARG A 40 15.32 5.33 -3.19
C ARG A 40 15.30 6.33 -2.04
N ASP A 41 16.47 6.97 -1.79
CA ASP A 41 16.56 8.11 -0.91
C ASP A 41 15.59 9.22 -1.36
N LEU A 42 14.94 9.80 -0.37
CA LEU A 42 13.93 10.83 -0.61
C LEU A 42 14.55 12.12 -1.10
N ILE A 43 14.23 12.52 -2.31
CA ILE A 43 14.59 13.84 -2.85
C ILE A 43 13.73 14.88 -2.14
N SER A 44 14.38 15.80 -1.42
CA SER A 44 13.70 16.82 -0.58
C SER A 44 12.73 17.73 -1.36
N GLU A 45 13.02 18.02 -2.62
CA GLU A 45 12.18 18.84 -3.49
C GLU A 45 10.80 18.20 -3.74
N HIS A 46 10.74 16.91 -4.05
CA HIS A 46 9.47 16.20 -4.27
C HIS A 46 8.56 16.16 -3.03
N LYS A 47 9.15 16.25 -1.82
CA LYS A 47 8.35 16.30 -0.58
C LYS A 47 7.57 17.60 -0.46
N ASN A 48 8.18 18.72 -0.84
CA ASN A 48 7.54 20.04 -0.77
C ASN A 48 6.45 20.18 -1.84
N GLU A 49 6.71 19.74 -3.05
CA GLU A 49 5.72 19.71 -4.12
C GLU A 49 4.49 18.87 -3.75
N MET A 50 4.70 17.68 -3.18
CA MET A 50 3.62 16.82 -2.74
C MET A 50 2.81 17.45 -1.60
N ARG A 51 3.46 18.11 -0.64
CA ARG A 51 2.79 18.83 0.44
C ARG A 51 1.89 19.95 -0.10
N ASP A 52 2.42 20.74 -1.03
CA ASP A 52 1.70 21.88 -1.59
C ASP A 52 0.55 21.41 -2.50
N PHE A 53 0.72 20.28 -3.19
CA PHE A 53 -0.34 19.60 -3.91
C PHE A 53 -1.49 19.17 -2.99
N LEU A 54 -1.19 18.53 -1.86
CA LEU A 54 -2.20 18.09 -0.89
C LEU A 54 -2.95 19.27 -0.24
N LYS A 55 -2.29 20.42 -0.09
CA LYS A 55 -2.93 21.64 0.47
C LYS A 55 -3.89 22.33 -0.49
N LYS A 56 -3.74 22.16 -1.78
CA LYS A 56 -4.61 22.78 -2.80
C LYS A 56 -6.07 22.34 -2.71
N GLY A 57 -6.34 21.16 -2.19
CA GLY A 57 -7.67 20.67 -1.78
C GLY A 57 -8.71 20.43 -2.89
N SER A 58 -8.62 21.09 -4.04
CA SER A 58 -9.55 20.94 -5.15
C SER A 58 -8.96 20.08 -6.28
N TYR A 59 -9.76 19.13 -6.78
CA TYR A 59 -9.37 18.24 -7.88
C TYR A 59 -8.12 17.38 -7.62
N VAL A 60 -7.83 17.11 -6.34
CA VAL A 60 -6.72 16.23 -5.96
C VAL A 60 -7.20 14.78 -6.01
N PHE A 61 -6.79 14.05 -7.03
CA PHE A 61 -6.91 12.60 -7.05
C PHE A 61 -5.70 11.97 -6.36
N PHE A 62 -5.95 11.21 -5.29
CA PHE A 62 -4.87 10.53 -4.56
C PHE A 62 -4.74 9.09 -5.04
N PRO A 63 -3.61 8.72 -5.66
CA PRO A 63 -3.39 7.37 -6.13
C PRO A 63 -3.31 6.36 -4.98
N GLU A 64 -3.66 5.11 -5.27
CA GLU A 64 -3.62 4.00 -4.32
C GLU A 64 -2.22 3.83 -3.69
N ILE A 65 -2.17 3.63 -2.37
CA ILE A 65 -0.94 3.26 -1.65
C ILE A 65 -0.78 1.75 -1.74
N ILE A 66 0.36 1.29 -2.26
CA ILE A 66 0.63 -0.14 -2.43
C ILE A 66 1.56 -0.62 -1.33
N LEU A 67 1.09 -1.60 -0.59
CA LEU A 67 1.73 -2.19 0.58
C LEU A 67 1.84 -3.70 0.39
N SER A 68 2.66 -4.36 1.18
CA SER A 68 2.65 -5.82 1.27
C SER A 68 2.63 -6.29 2.72
N TYR A 69 2.10 -7.49 2.92
CA TYR A 69 2.07 -8.17 4.21
C TYR A 69 2.37 -9.66 4.04
N SER A 70 3.40 -10.14 4.73
CA SER A 70 3.77 -11.56 4.75
C SER A 70 3.03 -12.28 5.86
N ILE A 71 2.08 -13.14 5.50
CA ILE A 71 1.29 -13.93 6.45
C ILE A 71 2.12 -15.14 6.88
N LYS A 72 2.68 -15.07 8.08
CA LYS A 72 3.41 -16.19 8.67
C LYS A 72 2.44 -17.18 9.31
N THR A 73 2.48 -18.44 8.89
CA THR A 73 1.74 -19.54 9.49
C THR A 73 2.69 -20.56 10.08
N LYS A 74 2.26 -21.25 11.16
CA LYS A 74 3.08 -22.29 11.81
C LYS A 74 3.44 -23.45 10.88
N ASN A 75 2.63 -23.70 9.85
CA ASN A 75 2.73 -24.85 8.95
C ASN A 75 3.13 -24.47 7.53
N ASN A 76 3.65 -23.25 7.30
CA ASN A 76 4.01 -22.74 5.96
C ASN A 76 2.91 -22.97 4.90
N LEU A 77 1.66 -22.68 5.25
CA LEU A 77 0.52 -22.85 4.38
C LEU A 77 0.64 -21.90 3.17
N LEU A 78 0.28 -22.39 1.99
CA LEU A 78 0.15 -21.55 0.80
C LEU A 78 -0.98 -20.55 0.98
N LEU A 79 -0.85 -19.38 0.37
CA LEU A 79 -1.90 -18.33 0.41
C LEU A 79 -3.26 -18.83 -0.06
N SER A 80 -3.29 -19.65 -1.12
CA SER A 80 -4.54 -20.28 -1.59
C SER A 80 -5.24 -21.11 -0.52
N GLN A 81 -4.49 -21.83 0.30
CA GLN A 81 -5.04 -22.62 1.42
C GLN A 81 -5.55 -21.71 2.53
N ILE A 82 -4.83 -20.62 2.84
CA ILE A 82 -5.27 -19.62 3.83
C ILE A 82 -6.59 -18.97 3.37
N ILE A 83 -6.69 -18.59 2.12
CA ILE A 83 -7.88 -17.97 1.52
C ILE A 83 -9.04 -18.96 1.55
N SER A 84 -8.83 -20.21 1.11
CA SER A 84 -9.87 -21.24 1.11
C SER A 84 -10.37 -21.57 2.52
N ALA A 85 -9.53 -21.41 3.54
CA ALA A 85 -9.89 -21.57 4.96
C ALA A 85 -10.45 -20.27 5.59
N ASN A 86 -10.84 -19.26 4.81
CA ASN A 86 -11.32 -17.96 5.28
C ASN A 86 -10.38 -17.26 6.27
N GLY A 87 -9.07 -17.45 6.10
CA GLY A 87 -8.05 -16.87 6.96
C GLY A 87 -7.94 -17.48 8.35
N ARG A 88 -8.46 -18.69 8.58
CA ARG A 88 -8.42 -19.34 9.90
C ARG A 88 -7.00 -19.37 10.49
N ASN A 89 -6.86 -19.00 11.76
CA ASN A 89 -5.59 -18.93 12.48
C ASN A 89 -4.55 -17.93 11.90
N THR A 90 -5.01 -16.93 11.16
CA THR A 90 -4.18 -15.84 10.64
C THR A 90 -4.79 -14.50 11.06
N PRO A 91 -4.07 -13.37 10.88
CA PRO A 91 -4.63 -12.03 11.04
C PRO A 91 -5.74 -11.67 10.06
N LEU A 92 -5.94 -12.50 9.03
CA LEU A 92 -6.92 -12.29 7.97
C LEU A 92 -8.24 -12.96 8.33
N LYS A 93 -9.36 -12.25 8.14
CA LYS A 93 -10.72 -12.82 8.24
C LYS A 93 -11.48 -12.51 6.96
N ILE A 94 -11.92 -13.55 6.27
CA ILE A 94 -12.59 -13.45 4.98
C ILE A 94 -14.06 -13.81 5.15
N ASN A 95 -14.95 -12.87 4.81
CA ASN A 95 -16.38 -13.04 4.72
C ASN A 95 -16.83 -12.72 3.28
N LYS A 96 -18.04 -13.14 2.89
CA LYS A 96 -18.57 -12.99 1.52
C LYS A 96 -18.42 -11.58 0.93
N ASN A 97 -18.64 -10.55 1.76
CA ASN A 97 -18.68 -9.15 1.31
C ASN A 97 -17.57 -8.27 1.89
N LYS A 98 -16.71 -8.85 2.74
CA LYS A 98 -15.77 -8.05 3.50
C LYS A 98 -14.63 -8.92 4.00
N THR A 99 -13.42 -8.45 3.78
CA THR A 99 -12.22 -9.04 4.33
C THR A 99 -11.56 -8.04 5.27
N THR A 100 -11.07 -8.52 6.40
CA THR A 100 -10.31 -7.70 7.36
C THR A 100 -8.94 -8.30 7.62
N LEU A 101 -7.93 -7.44 7.69
CA LEU A 101 -6.58 -7.76 8.13
C LEU A 101 -6.32 -6.98 9.42
N THR A 102 -6.11 -7.69 10.53
CA THR A 102 -5.83 -7.06 11.83
C THR A 102 -4.37 -7.21 12.18
N LEU A 103 -3.69 -6.09 12.37
CA LEU A 103 -2.28 -6.01 12.76
C LEU A 103 -2.16 -5.60 14.22
N LYS A 104 -1.23 -6.22 14.95
CA LYS A 104 -0.79 -5.80 16.28
C LYS A 104 0.21 -4.65 16.18
N ASP A 105 0.49 -3.94 17.26
CA ASP A 105 1.41 -2.79 17.28
C ASP A 105 2.82 -3.07 16.73
N GLU A 106 3.29 -4.28 16.91
CA GLU A 106 4.63 -4.70 16.46
C GLU A 106 4.67 -5.08 14.98
N GLU A 107 3.49 -5.32 14.38
CA GLU A 107 3.38 -5.74 12.98
C GLU A 107 3.28 -4.52 12.06
N LYS A 108 4.05 -4.54 10.99
CA LYS A 108 4.07 -3.47 9.99
C LYS A 108 3.90 -4.03 8.58
N LEU A 109 3.18 -3.29 7.77
CA LEU A 109 3.15 -3.47 6.33
C LEU A 109 4.44 -2.93 5.72
N ASP A 110 4.96 -3.56 4.66
CA ASP A 110 6.07 -3.00 3.90
C ASP A 110 5.52 -2.12 2.77
N ARG A 111 6.06 -0.89 2.64
CA ARG A 111 5.65 0.05 1.59
C ARG A 111 6.28 -0.38 0.26
N ILE A 112 5.46 -0.69 -0.75
CA ILE A 112 5.91 -0.99 -2.11
C ILE A 112 5.86 0.27 -2.97
N ASP A 113 4.74 1.00 -2.95
CA ASP A 113 4.62 2.31 -3.58
C ASP A 113 3.86 3.29 -2.68
N GLY A 114 4.08 4.59 -2.88
CA GLY A 114 3.48 5.66 -2.09
C GLY A 114 4.29 6.08 -0.87
N ASN A 115 5.55 5.64 -0.72
CA ASN A 115 6.40 6.03 0.40
C ASN A 115 6.52 7.55 0.53
N HIS A 116 6.84 8.25 -0.57
CA HIS A 116 6.94 9.72 -0.60
C HIS A 116 5.64 10.41 -0.16
N ARG A 117 4.49 9.84 -0.52
CA ARG A 117 3.16 10.34 -0.17
C ARG A 117 2.89 10.20 1.34
N LEU A 118 3.21 9.03 1.92
CA LEU A 118 3.07 8.80 3.36
C LEU A 118 4.04 9.63 4.19
N GLU A 119 5.29 9.81 3.75
CA GLU A 119 6.25 10.65 4.46
C GLU A 119 5.93 12.14 4.39
N ALA A 120 5.41 12.62 3.24
CA ALA A 120 4.92 14.00 3.14
C ALA A 120 3.78 14.26 4.14
N PHE A 121 2.94 13.24 4.38
CA PHE A 121 1.90 13.29 5.40
C PHE A 121 2.47 13.32 6.82
N GLU A 122 3.43 12.46 7.15
CA GLU A 122 4.03 12.37 8.49
C GLU A 122 4.56 13.73 8.99
N LYS A 123 5.00 14.58 8.07
CA LYS A 123 5.48 15.94 8.37
C LYS A 123 4.35 16.98 8.53
N ASN A 124 3.11 16.63 8.16
CA ASN A 124 1.95 17.52 8.19
C ASN A 124 0.81 16.95 9.05
N LYS A 125 1.16 16.28 10.14
CA LYS A 125 0.18 15.71 11.09
C LYS A 125 -0.86 16.74 11.52
N GLY A 126 -2.10 16.30 11.60
CA GLY A 126 -3.24 17.07 12.12
C GLY A 126 -4.34 17.31 11.10
N ILE A 127 -4.07 18.02 10.01
CA ILE A 127 -5.10 18.40 9.03
C ILE A 127 -5.57 17.21 8.19
N LEU A 128 -4.63 16.33 7.80
CA LEU A 128 -4.89 15.21 6.89
C LEU A 128 -5.10 13.86 7.60
N ASP A 129 -4.95 13.80 8.90
CA ASP A 129 -4.94 12.55 9.68
C ASP A 129 -6.14 11.64 9.43
N ASN A 130 -7.31 12.23 9.28
CA ASN A 130 -8.59 11.53 9.12
C ASN A 130 -9.02 11.34 7.66
N PHE A 131 -8.27 11.89 6.70
CA PHE A 131 -8.59 11.66 5.29
C PHE A 131 -8.36 10.21 4.92
N LYS A 132 -9.36 9.58 4.32
CA LYS A 132 -9.27 8.23 3.79
C LYS A 132 -8.64 8.27 2.41
N VAL A 133 -7.68 7.38 2.20
CA VAL A 133 -7.02 7.17 0.92
C VAL A 133 -7.12 5.70 0.52
N PRO A 134 -7.15 5.39 -0.78
CA PRO A 134 -7.21 4.02 -1.24
C PRO A 134 -5.90 3.28 -0.94
N PHE A 135 -6.02 2.02 -0.59
CA PHE A 135 -4.86 1.15 -0.40
C PHE A 135 -5.03 -0.20 -1.12
N CYS A 136 -3.90 -0.79 -1.49
CA CYS A 136 -3.77 -2.17 -1.91
C CYS A 136 -2.72 -2.87 -1.04
N ILE A 137 -3.13 -3.88 -0.28
CA ILE A 137 -2.22 -4.73 0.48
C ILE A 137 -2.05 -6.04 -0.27
N ILE A 138 -0.85 -6.27 -0.81
CA ILE A 138 -0.46 -7.51 -1.47
C ILE A 138 -0.11 -8.52 -0.39
N LEU A 139 -0.81 -9.65 -0.38
CA LEU A 139 -0.60 -10.71 0.58
C LEU A 139 0.49 -11.66 0.08
N LEU A 140 1.44 -11.98 0.93
CA LEU A 140 2.53 -12.91 0.69
C LEU A 140 2.44 -14.05 1.72
N ASP A 141 3.04 -15.19 1.41
CA ASP A 141 2.90 -16.42 2.20
C ASP A 141 3.94 -16.59 3.31
N GLY A 142 4.83 -15.61 3.49
CA GLY A 142 5.88 -15.66 4.51
C GLY A 142 7.07 -16.55 4.13
N SER A 143 7.17 -16.95 2.86
CA SER A 143 8.27 -17.76 2.35
C SER A 143 9.57 -16.95 2.20
N GLU A 144 10.70 -17.66 2.01
CA GLU A 144 12.00 -17.04 1.74
C GLU A 144 12.00 -16.21 0.45
N ASP A 145 11.11 -16.52 -0.49
CA ASP A 145 10.96 -15.79 -1.75
C ASP A 145 10.21 -14.43 -1.62
N ASP A 146 9.65 -14.11 -0.47
CA ASP A 146 8.85 -12.89 -0.29
C ASP A 146 9.63 -11.61 -0.63
N LEU A 147 10.92 -11.54 -0.28
CA LEU A 147 11.75 -10.39 -0.64
C LEU A 147 11.90 -10.27 -2.15
N LYS A 148 12.12 -11.36 -2.84
CA LYS A 148 12.20 -11.40 -4.31
C LYS A 148 10.88 -10.98 -4.95
N LYS A 149 9.75 -11.45 -4.43
CA LYS A 149 8.41 -11.06 -4.88
C LYS A 149 8.19 -9.55 -4.72
N LYS A 150 8.55 -8.98 -3.56
CA LYS A 150 8.47 -7.52 -3.31
C LYS A 150 9.30 -6.72 -4.31
N ASN A 151 10.55 -7.12 -4.55
CA ASN A 151 11.45 -6.47 -5.49
C ASN A 151 10.90 -6.49 -6.92
N ILE A 152 10.35 -7.61 -7.37
CA ILE A 152 9.72 -7.76 -8.69
C ILE A 152 8.51 -6.82 -8.80
N ILE A 153 7.65 -6.78 -7.80
CA ILE A 153 6.47 -5.92 -7.79
C ILE A 153 6.89 -4.45 -7.84
N PHE A 154 7.83 -4.04 -6.97
CA PHE A 154 8.38 -2.69 -6.95
C PHE A 154 8.97 -2.29 -8.32
N HIS A 155 9.76 -3.16 -8.93
CA HIS A 155 10.32 -2.94 -10.25
C HIS A 155 9.23 -2.76 -11.32
N ASN A 156 8.23 -3.63 -11.33
CA ASN A 156 7.14 -3.57 -12.31
C ASN A 156 6.32 -2.29 -12.20
N ILE A 157 6.09 -1.79 -10.99
CA ILE A 157 5.34 -0.56 -10.75
C ILE A 157 6.17 0.65 -11.20
N ASN A 158 7.46 0.70 -10.87
CA ASN A 158 8.26 1.90 -11.07
C ASN A 158 8.99 1.96 -12.41
N PHE A 159 9.45 0.82 -12.95
CA PHE A 159 10.27 0.77 -14.16
C PHE A 159 9.45 0.88 -15.45
N LYS A 160 8.23 0.35 -15.46
CA LYS A 160 7.38 0.32 -16.65
C LYS A 160 6.51 1.56 -16.86
N GLN A 161 6.58 2.54 -15.96
CA GLN A 161 5.88 3.79 -16.15
C GLN A 161 6.62 4.65 -17.19
N ILE A 162 5.97 4.89 -18.33
CA ILE A 162 6.44 5.88 -19.33
C ILE A 162 5.87 7.22 -18.91
N PRO A 163 6.71 8.20 -18.46
CA PRO A 163 6.20 9.51 -18.10
C PRO A 163 5.60 10.19 -19.32
N LEU A 164 4.46 10.84 -19.15
CA LEU A 164 3.95 11.78 -20.16
C LEU A 164 4.95 12.94 -20.33
N SER A 165 5.20 13.34 -21.58
CA SER A 165 5.97 14.58 -21.80
C SER A 165 5.22 15.77 -21.19
N LYS A 166 5.96 16.84 -20.80
CA LYS A 166 5.35 18.05 -20.23
C LYS A 166 4.30 18.65 -21.18
N GLU A 167 4.58 18.65 -22.49
CA GLU A 167 3.68 19.17 -23.52
C GLU A 167 2.37 18.36 -23.59
N LYS A 168 2.46 17.01 -23.57
CA LYS A 168 1.26 16.16 -23.57
C LYS A 168 0.45 16.33 -22.29
N SER A 169 1.11 16.46 -21.14
CA SER A 169 0.44 16.67 -19.86
C SER A 169 -0.33 18.01 -19.87
N LEU A 170 0.28 19.08 -20.33
CA LEU A 170 -0.37 20.39 -20.45
C LEU A 170 -1.52 20.37 -21.46
N ALA A 171 -1.35 19.72 -22.62
CA ALA A 171 -2.40 19.61 -23.64
C ALA A 171 -3.66 18.88 -23.12
N ILE A 172 -3.55 18.01 -22.15
CA ILE A 172 -4.69 17.33 -21.51
C ILE A 172 -5.43 18.27 -20.54
N LEU A 173 -4.71 19.15 -19.84
CA LEU A 173 -5.28 20.06 -18.85
C LEU A 173 -6.04 21.25 -19.49
N PHE A 174 -5.72 21.58 -20.74
CA PHE A 174 -6.30 22.74 -21.43
C PHE A 174 -7.25 22.36 -22.59
N LYS A 175 -7.68 21.12 -22.68
CA LYS A 175 -8.81 20.66 -23.52
C LYS A 175 -10.13 20.73 -22.78
#